data_3e7621a8600bc6fe460b1ce82c7bce82
#
_entry.id   3e7621a8600bc6fe460b1ce82c7bce82
#
_cell.length_a   1.000
_cell.length_b   1.000
_cell.length_c   1.000
_cell.angle_alpha   90.00
_cell.angle_beta   90.00
_cell.angle_gamma   90.00
#
_symmetry.space_group_name_H-M   'P 1'
#
loop_
_entity.id
_entity.type
_entity.pdbx_description
1 polymer ?
#
loop_
_entity_poly.entity_id
_entity_poly.type
_entity_poly.pdbx_seq_one_letter_code
_entity_poly.pdbx_strand_id
1 'polypeptide(L)'
;VLLWGWGVMNSTALKEAQATGFPREKMYGVWWAGAEPDVRDVGEGAKGYHALALNGSGQQPKAIQDILKHVHDKGQGTGPKDEVGSVLYTRGMIIQMLSVEAVRRAQERFGKGKVMTGEQVRWGLENLALDQKKLDALGFNNVMRPLSTSCADHMGSTWARVQTWNGKTWDIGADWYQADEQILKPMIKAGSEKYMSDKKLTRRDAADC
;
A
#
# COMPACT_ATOMS: atom_id res chain seq x y z
N VAL A 1 -12.09 6.60 18.21
CA VAL A 1 -12.42 7.26 16.94
C VAL A 1 -11.80 6.50 15.79
N LEU A 2 -12.60 6.18 14.76
CA LEU A 2 -12.07 5.71 13.48
C LEU A 2 -11.98 6.91 12.53
N LEU A 3 -10.76 7.29 12.13
CA LEU A 3 -10.50 8.43 11.25
C LEU A 3 -10.43 7.95 9.80
N TRP A 4 -11.45 8.27 9.04
CA TRP A 4 -11.54 7.97 7.61
C TRP A 4 -11.22 9.24 6.80
N GLY A 5 -10.08 9.84 7.12
CA GLY A 5 -9.67 11.13 6.59
C GLY A 5 -8.72 11.01 5.41
N TRP A 6 -8.50 12.15 4.79
CA TRP A 6 -7.57 12.33 3.68
C TRP A 6 -6.87 13.69 3.81
N GLY A 7 -5.53 13.68 3.67
CA GLY A 7 -4.73 14.92 3.64
C GLY A 7 -4.95 15.80 4.86
N VAL A 8 -5.22 17.08 4.65
CA VAL A 8 -5.38 18.08 5.72
C VAL A 8 -6.47 17.74 6.74
N MET A 9 -7.46 16.92 6.38
CA MET A 9 -8.48 16.46 7.34
C MET A 9 -7.87 15.70 8.50
N ASN A 10 -6.81 14.93 8.25
CA ASN A 10 -6.13 14.11 9.25
C ASN A 10 -5.42 14.98 10.29
N SER A 11 -4.57 15.89 9.83
CA SER A 11 -3.85 16.81 10.73
C SER A 11 -4.81 17.75 11.48
N THR A 12 -5.89 18.21 10.85
CA THR A 12 -6.94 19.01 11.51
C THR A 12 -7.62 18.20 12.62
N ALA A 13 -8.08 16.97 12.34
CA ALA A 13 -8.71 16.14 13.35
C ALA A 13 -7.78 15.86 14.54
N LEU A 14 -6.49 15.65 14.30
CA LEU A 14 -5.50 15.43 15.37
C LEU A 14 -5.25 16.70 16.19
N LYS A 15 -5.20 17.88 15.55
CA LYS A 15 -5.07 19.18 16.24
C LYS A 15 -6.29 19.47 17.12
N GLU A 16 -7.50 19.22 16.61
CA GLU A 16 -8.73 19.37 17.38
C GLU A 16 -8.81 18.38 18.55
N ALA A 17 -8.39 17.14 18.33
CA ALA A 17 -8.29 16.15 19.38
C ALA A 17 -7.29 16.55 20.47
N GLN A 18 -6.17 17.19 20.10
CA GLN A 18 -5.22 17.76 21.04
C GLN A 18 -5.84 18.92 21.83
N ALA A 19 -6.50 19.84 21.15
CA ALA A 19 -7.11 21.02 21.77
C ALA A 19 -8.21 20.66 22.79
N THR A 20 -8.95 19.58 22.52
CA THR A 20 -10.03 19.09 23.39
C THR A 20 -9.55 18.06 24.43
N GLY A 21 -8.27 17.72 24.46
CA GLY A 21 -7.72 16.71 25.37
C GLY A 21 -8.17 15.28 25.06
N PHE A 22 -8.68 15.01 23.85
CA PHE A 22 -9.07 13.64 23.48
C PHE A 22 -7.82 12.75 23.34
N PRO A 23 -7.76 11.55 23.96
CA PRO A 23 -6.56 10.70 23.94
C PRO A 23 -6.29 10.12 22.54
N ARG A 24 -5.05 10.33 22.05
CA ARG A 24 -4.62 9.87 20.71
C ARG A 24 -4.62 8.36 20.59
N GLU A 25 -4.36 7.65 21.68
CA GLU A 25 -4.36 6.18 21.77
C GLU A 25 -5.75 5.57 21.47
N LYS A 26 -6.80 6.38 21.48
CA LYS A 26 -8.17 6.00 21.11
C LYS A 26 -8.53 6.39 19.67
N MET A 27 -7.55 6.83 18.87
CA MET A 27 -7.75 7.24 17.48
C MET A 27 -7.02 6.28 16.53
N TYR A 28 -7.77 5.75 15.58
CA TYR A 28 -7.27 4.83 14.56
C TYR A 28 -7.60 5.35 13.18
N GLY A 29 -6.60 5.64 12.37
CA GLY A 29 -6.76 6.06 10.98
C GLY A 29 -6.75 4.90 10.01
N VAL A 30 -7.44 5.05 8.89
CA VAL A 30 -7.23 4.19 7.73
C VAL A 30 -5.84 4.44 7.16
N TRP A 31 -5.40 3.63 6.20
CA TRP A 31 -4.05 3.78 5.62
C TRP A 31 -3.81 5.16 4.94
N TRP A 32 -4.86 5.89 4.55
CA TRP A 32 -4.76 7.27 4.03
C TRP A 32 -4.48 8.31 5.11
N ALA A 33 -4.66 7.94 6.35
CA ALA A 33 -4.43 8.78 7.52
C ALA A 33 -3.21 8.31 8.33
N GLY A 34 -2.28 7.61 7.69
CA GLY A 34 -1.12 6.98 8.34
C GLY A 34 0.19 7.28 7.63
N ALA A 35 0.39 8.50 7.18
CA ALA A 35 1.66 8.94 6.59
C ALA A 35 2.27 10.08 7.41
N GLU A 36 3.55 10.36 7.20
CA GLU A 36 4.29 11.40 7.91
C GLU A 36 3.64 12.80 7.78
N PRO A 37 3.13 13.23 6.60
CA PRO A 37 2.47 14.54 6.48
C PRO A 37 1.20 14.68 7.33
N ASP A 38 0.54 13.57 7.68
CA ASP A 38 -0.68 13.61 8.50
C ASP A 38 -0.39 14.01 9.97
N VAL A 39 0.82 13.74 10.45
CA VAL A 39 1.19 13.82 11.88
C VAL A 39 2.31 14.80 12.19
N ARG A 40 3.23 15.09 11.25
CA ARG A 40 4.40 15.96 11.50
C ARG A 40 4.01 17.35 12.00
N ASP A 41 3.04 17.99 11.36
CA ASP A 41 2.61 19.34 11.68
C ASP A 41 1.85 19.43 13.00
N VAL A 42 1.44 18.28 13.55
CA VAL A 42 0.81 18.18 14.87
C VAL A 42 1.87 17.93 15.96
N GLY A 43 3.03 17.41 15.59
CA GLY A 43 4.15 17.17 16.48
C GLY A 43 3.81 16.20 17.62
N GLU A 44 4.20 16.57 18.83
CA GLU A 44 3.90 15.79 20.05
C GLU A 44 2.39 15.58 20.29
N GLY A 45 1.56 16.48 19.77
CA GLY A 45 0.11 16.37 19.87
C GLY A 45 -0.48 15.17 19.14
N ALA A 46 0.25 14.57 18.19
CA ALA A 46 -0.14 13.35 17.50
C ALA A 46 0.40 12.07 18.15
N LYS A 47 1.27 12.17 19.14
CA LYS A 47 1.88 11.01 19.80
C LYS A 47 0.83 10.07 20.39
N GLY A 48 1.01 8.78 20.13
CA GLY A 48 0.05 7.73 20.51
C GLY A 48 -1.04 7.45 19.46
N TYR A 49 -1.16 8.28 18.41
CA TYR A 49 -2.09 8.04 17.33
C TYR A 49 -1.74 6.77 16.55
N HIS A 50 -2.77 5.97 16.24
CA HIS A 50 -2.64 4.73 15.48
C HIS A 50 -3.16 4.89 14.06
N ALA A 51 -2.56 4.17 13.12
CA ALA A 51 -3.08 4.06 11.75
C ALA A 51 -2.85 2.66 11.18
N LEU A 52 -3.67 2.28 10.19
CA LEU A 52 -3.45 1.05 9.44
C LEU A 52 -2.30 1.24 8.45
N ALA A 53 -1.42 0.26 8.39
CA ALA A 53 -0.33 0.18 7.43
C ALA A 53 -0.49 -1.07 6.56
N LEU A 54 -0.51 -0.88 5.25
CA LEU A 54 -0.51 -1.95 4.24
C LEU A 54 0.90 -2.31 3.80
N ASN A 55 1.88 -1.47 4.15
CA ASN A 55 3.28 -1.63 3.81
C ASN A 55 4.19 -1.26 4.99
N GLY A 56 5.39 -1.77 4.99
CA GLY A 56 6.45 -1.30 5.87
C GLY A 56 6.98 0.07 5.43
N SER A 57 7.63 0.75 6.35
CA SER A 57 8.34 2.00 6.09
C SER A 57 9.66 2.01 6.86
N GLY A 58 10.43 3.09 6.70
CA GLY A 58 11.75 3.22 7.27
C GLY A 58 12.86 2.85 6.30
N GLN A 59 14.08 3.11 6.69
CA GLN A 59 15.25 2.92 5.82
C GLN A 59 15.89 1.53 5.92
N GLN A 60 15.37 0.63 6.74
CA GLN A 60 15.96 -0.70 6.98
C GLN A 60 15.76 -1.71 5.83
N PRO A 61 14.64 -1.71 5.08
CA PRO A 61 14.44 -2.68 4.02
C PRO A 61 15.54 -2.63 2.95
N LYS A 62 15.95 -3.81 2.44
CA LYS A 62 17.04 -3.91 1.47
C LYS A 62 16.79 -3.08 0.21
N ALA A 63 15.57 -3.08 -0.34
CA ALA A 63 15.25 -2.29 -1.52
C ALA A 63 15.44 -0.78 -1.27
N ILE A 64 15.12 -0.28 -0.07
CA ILE A 64 15.37 1.10 0.32
C ILE A 64 16.87 1.37 0.45
N GLN A 65 17.63 0.47 1.09
CA GLN A 65 19.08 0.58 1.19
C GLN A 65 19.76 0.60 -0.19
N ASP A 66 19.27 -0.22 -1.12
CA ASP A 66 19.78 -0.23 -2.50
C ASP A 66 19.52 1.11 -3.21
N ILE A 67 18.34 1.72 -3.02
CA ILE A 67 18.03 3.06 -3.55
C ILE A 67 18.96 4.13 -2.93
N LEU A 68 19.14 4.12 -1.62
CA LEU A 68 20.04 5.06 -0.95
C LEU A 68 21.45 4.94 -1.53
N LYS A 69 21.97 3.73 -1.60
CA LYS A 69 23.35 3.44 -2.05
C LYS A 69 23.57 3.70 -3.55
N HIS A 70 22.62 3.26 -4.38
CA HIS A 70 22.83 3.22 -5.84
C HIS A 70 22.23 4.39 -6.60
N VAL A 71 21.35 5.17 -5.94
CA VAL A 71 20.73 6.36 -6.54
C VAL A 71 21.15 7.62 -5.78
N HIS A 72 20.81 7.75 -4.51
CA HIS A 72 21.08 8.98 -3.75
C HIS A 72 22.58 9.22 -3.54
N ASP A 73 23.35 8.21 -3.10
CA ASP A 73 24.79 8.35 -2.87
C ASP A 73 25.59 8.55 -4.17
N LYS A 74 24.95 8.34 -5.33
CA LYS A 74 25.50 8.64 -6.66
C LYS A 74 25.07 10.01 -7.19
N GLY A 75 24.34 10.81 -6.41
CA GLY A 75 23.83 12.11 -6.83
C GLY A 75 22.74 12.04 -7.91
N GLN A 76 22.09 10.88 -8.08
CA GLN A 76 21.03 10.67 -9.08
C GLN A 76 19.62 10.84 -8.49
N GLY A 77 19.50 11.00 -7.17
CA GLY A 77 18.25 11.31 -6.50
C GLY A 77 18.01 12.81 -6.43
N THR A 78 16.79 13.26 -6.74
CA THR A 78 16.41 14.67 -6.71
C THR A 78 15.59 15.08 -5.49
N GLY A 79 14.99 14.12 -4.80
CA GLY A 79 14.20 14.35 -3.58
C GLY A 79 15.05 14.34 -2.30
N PRO A 80 14.49 14.78 -1.17
CA PRO A 80 15.16 14.73 0.13
C PRO A 80 15.51 13.29 0.52
N LYS A 81 16.77 13.06 0.91
CA LYS A 81 17.29 11.72 1.25
C LYS A 81 16.60 11.14 2.50
N ASP A 82 16.20 11.97 3.43
CA ASP A 82 15.50 11.60 4.66
C ASP A 82 14.04 11.16 4.42
N GLU A 83 13.46 11.52 3.29
CA GLU A 83 12.13 11.02 2.87
C GLU A 83 12.18 9.64 2.21
N VAL A 84 13.37 9.15 1.83
CA VAL A 84 13.52 7.81 1.25
C VAL A 84 13.21 6.76 2.31
N GLY A 85 12.18 5.98 2.07
CA GLY A 85 11.67 5.00 3.04
C GLY A 85 10.49 5.51 3.88
N SER A 86 10.04 6.77 3.73
CA SER A 86 8.77 7.22 4.33
C SER A 86 7.60 6.36 3.83
N VAL A 87 6.46 6.41 4.52
CA VAL A 87 5.29 5.60 4.17
C VAL A 87 4.87 5.80 2.72
N LEU A 88 4.76 7.06 2.27
CA LEU A 88 4.34 7.37 0.90
C LEU A 88 5.41 7.01 -0.14
N TYR A 89 6.69 7.23 0.17
CA TYR A 89 7.80 6.83 -0.69
C TYR A 89 7.78 5.32 -0.93
N THR A 90 7.68 4.54 0.15
CA THR A 90 7.65 3.08 0.08
C THR A 90 6.43 2.57 -0.68
N ARG A 91 5.27 3.21 -0.51
CA ARG A 91 4.06 2.91 -1.28
C ARG A 91 4.26 3.15 -2.78
N GLY A 92 4.87 4.27 -3.16
CA GLY A 92 5.25 4.56 -4.54
C GLY A 92 6.20 3.51 -5.12
N MET A 93 7.20 3.10 -4.35
CA MET A 93 8.15 2.05 -4.74
C MET A 93 7.44 0.69 -4.96
N ILE A 94 6.50 0.31 -4.10
CA ILE A 94 5.69 -0.90 -4.29
C ILE A 94 4.90 -0.84 -5.60
N ILE A 95 4.22 0.28 -5.87
CA ILE A 95 3.45 0.48 -7.10
C ILE A 95 4.35 0.29 -8.34
N GLN A 96 5.54 0.87 -8.35
CA GLN A 96 6.49 0.71 -9.45
C GLN A 96 6.98 -0.74 -9.57
N MET A 97 7.30 -1.40 -8.48
CA MET A 97 7.70 -2.80 -8.48
C MET A 97 6.59 -3.70 -9.06
N LEU A 98 5.34 -3.51 -8.63
CA LEU A 98 4.19 -4.27 -9.16
C LEU A 98 3.99 -4.01 -10.66
N SER A 99 4.16 -2.78 -11.12
CA SER A 99 4.07 -2.41 -12.54
C SER A 99 5.16 -3.12 -13.37
N VAL A 100 6.39 -3.14 -12.89
CA VAL A 100 7.50 -3.84 -13.56
C VAL A 100 7.27 -5.36 -13.58
N GLU A 101 6.80 -5.94 -12.47
CA GLU A 101 6.48 -7.37 -12.41
C GLU A 101 5.32 -7.73 -13.35
N ALA A 102 4.33 -6.88 -13.51
CA ALA A 102 3.24 -7.09 -14.47
C ALA A 102 3.75 -7.11 -15.91
N VAL A 103 4.61 -6.16 -16.29
CA VAL A 103 5.26 -6.16 -17.61
C VAL A 103 6.11 -7.41 -17.81
N ARG A 104 6.88 -7.81 -16.79
CA ARG A 104 7.71 -9.01 -16.84
C ARG A 104 6.85 -10.28 -17.04
N ARG A 105 5.73 -10.40 -16.31
CA ARG A 105 4.76 -11.50 -16.49
C ARG A 105 4.16 -11.51 -17.90
N ALA A 106 3.80 -10.34 -18.41
CA ALA A 106 3.31 -10.21 -19.78
C ALA A 106 4.37 -10.64 -20.80
N GLN A 107 5.61 -10.22 -20.63
CA GLN A 107 6.71 -10.63 -21.50
C GLN A 107 7.02 -12.12 -21.44
N GLU A 108 6.90 -12.75 -20.29
CA GLU A 108 7.04 -14.22 -20.16
C GLU A 108 6.02 -14.96 -21.03
N ARG A 109 4.78 -14.44 -21.14
CA ARG A 109 3.72 -15.04 -21.92
C ARG A 109 3.75 -14.66 -23.40
N PHE A 110 3.91 -13.37 -23.70
CA PHE A 110 3.69 -12.82 -25.05
C PHE A 110 4.99 -12.57 -25.83
N GLY A 111 6.13 -12.70 -25.19
CA GLY A 111 7.45 -12.58 -25.84
C GLY A 111 8.42 -11.74 -25.04
N LYS A 112 9.47 -12.38 -24.56
CA LYS A 112 10.53 -11.74 -23.77
C LYS A 112 11.23 -10.63 -24.57
N GLY A 113 11.43 -9.48 -23.93
CA GLY A 113 12.09 -8.32 -24.54
C GLY A 113 11.23 -7.51 -25.53
N LYS A 114 9.98 -7.90 -25.77
CA LYS A 114 9.04 -7.13 -26.59
C LYS A 114 8.39 -6.00 -25.81
N VAL A 115 8.02 -4.94 -26.53
CA VAL A 115 7.10 -3.92 -26.00
C VAL A 115 5.72 -4.54 -25.85
N MET A 116 5.09 -4.32 -24.71
CA MET A 116 3.76 -4.86 -24.39
C MET A 116 2.66 -3.83 -24.72
N THR A 117 1.53 -4.32 -25.23
CA THR A 117 0.31 -3.51 -25.34
C THR A 117 -0.35 -3.32 -23.98
N GLY A 118 -1.31 -2.38 -23.88
CA GLY A 118 -2.09 -2.16 -22.68
C GLY A 118 -2.82 -3.42 -22.19
N GLU A 119 -3.42 -4.18 -23.13
CA GLU A 119 -4.12 -5.44 -22.84
C GLU A 119 -3.15 -6.50 -22.29
N GLN A 120 -1.95 -6.57 -22.83
CA GLN A 120 -0.93 -7.51 -22.34
C GLN A 120 -0.42 -7.12 -20.96
N VAL A 121 -0.24 -5.83 -20.69
CA VAL A 121 0.11 -5.34 -19.34
C VAL A 121 -1.04 -5.58 -18.36
N ARG A 122 -2.29 -5.33 -18.76
CA ARG A 122 -3.48 -5.69 -17.96
C ARG A 122 -3.47 -7.17 -17.60
N TRP A 123 -3.23 -8.04 -18.57
CA TRP A 123 -3.10 -9.47 -18.29
C TRP A 123 -1.99 -9.73 -17.26
N GLY A 124 -0.86 -9.05 -17.37
CA GLY A 124 0.24 -9.18 -16.40
C GLY A 124 -0.17 -8.74 -14.99
N LEU A 125 -0.92 -7.64 -14.86
CA LEU A 125 -1.48 -7.17 -13.59
C LEU A 125 -2.50 -8.15 -13.00
N GLU A 126 -3.31 -8.78 -13.82
CA GLU A 126 -4.31 -9.78 -13.42
C GLU A 126 -3.72 -11.18 -13.16
N ASN A 127 -2.41 -11.33 -13.34
CA ASN A 127 -1.70 -12.59 -13.13
C ASN A 127 -0.44 -12.42 -12.27
N LEU A 128 -0.43 -11.42 -11.40
CA LEU A 128 0.65 -11.27 -10.43
C LEU A 128 0.63 -12.45 -9.44
N ALA A 129 1.80 -12.96 -9.15
CA ALA A 129 2.02 -13.98 -8.12
C ALA A 129 3.37 -13.68 -7.46
N LEU A 130 3.32 -13.01 -6.33
CA LEU A 130 4.48 -12.61 -5.54
C LEU A 130 4.42 -13.37 -4.21
N ASP A 131 5.16 -14.46 -4.15
CA ASP A 131 5.36 -15.20 -2.91
C ASP A 131 6.47 -14.56 -2.06
N GLN A 132 6.66 -15.05 -0.84
CA GLN A 132 7.68 -14.53 0.07
C GLN A 132 9.09 -14.63 -0.53
N LYS A 133 9.41 -15.75 -1.18
CA LYS A 133 10.72 -15.96 -1.82
C LYS A 133 11.01 -14.90 -2.90
N LYS A 134 9.99 -14.55 -3.68
CA LYS A 134 10.12 -13.51 -4.70
C LYS A 134 10.31 -12.13 -4.07
N LEU A 135 9.54 -11.81 -3.02
CA LEU A 135 9.68 -10.56 -2.29
C LEU A 135 11.06 -10.43 -1.63
N ASP A 136 11.58 -11.50 -1.04
CA ASP A 136 12.92 -11.53 -0.46
C ASP A 136 14.00 -11.27 -1.53
N ALA A 137 13.88 -11.92 -2.69
CA ALA A 137 14.79 -11.75 -3.82
C ALA A 137 14.79 -10.31 -4.37
N LEU A 138 13.64 -9.63 -4.32
CA LEU A 138 13.47 -8.23 -4.72
C LEU A 138 13.86 -7.22 -3.63
N GLY A 139 14.21 -7.68 -2.42
CA GLY A 139 14.54 -6.82 -1.28
C GLY A 139 13.33 -6.21 -0.58
N PHE A 140 12.14 -6.78 -0.79
CA PHE A 140 10.85 -6.31 -0.23
C PHE A 140 10.43 -7.06 1.02
N ASN A 141 11.33 -7.82 1.65
CA ASN A 141 11.06 -8.44 2.94
C ASN A 141 10.63 -7.38 3.97
N ASN A 142 9.59 -7.66 4.74
CA ASN A 142 8.95 -6.74 5.70
C ASN A 142 8.36 -5.45 5.11
N VAL A 143 8.47 -5.23 3.80
CA VAL A 143 7.86 -4.09 3.11
C VAL A 143 6.40 -4.38 2.77
N MET A 144 6.10 -5.58 2.29
CA MET A 144 4.74 -5.99 1.97
C MET A 144 4.54 -7.49 2.19
N ARG A 145 3.29 -7.90 2.24
CA ARG A 145 2.90 -9.33 2.28
C ARG A 145 2.89 -9.91 0.87
N PRO A 146 3.07 -11.23 0.74
CA PRO A 146 2.77 -11.93 -0.50
C PRO A 146 1.39 -11.57 -1.04
N LEU A 147 1.28 -11.44 -2.35
CA LEU A 147 0.03 -11.16 -3.03
C LEU A 147 -0.10 -11.95 -4.32
N SER A 148 -1.34 -12.19 -4.70
CA SER A 148 -1.70 -12.66 -6.03
C SER A 148 -2.95 -11.94 -6.51
N THR A 149 -3.04 -11.76 -7.81
CA THR A 149 -4.20 -11.17 -8.47
C THR A 149 -4.75 -12.13 -9.51
N SER A 150 -6.01 -11.96 -9.84
CA SER A 150 -6.65 -12.66 -10.95
C SER A 150 -7.63 -11.72 -11.65
N CYS A 151 -8.14 -12.12 -12.80
CA CYS A 151 -9.19 -11.39 -13.48
C CYS A 151 -10.47 -11.20 -12.63
N ALA A 152 -10.74 -12.13 -11.72
CA ALA A 152 -11.89 -12.09 -10.82
C ALA A 152 -11.61 -11.35 -9.49
N ASP A 153 -10.35 -11.24 -9.12
CA ASP A 153 -9.94 -10.64 -7.85
C ASP A 153 -8.67 -9.78 -8.02
N HIS A 154 -8.86 -8.47 -8.02
CA HIS A 154 -7.80 -7.48 -8.12
C HIS A 154 -7.29 -6.98 -6.76
N MET A 155 -7.85 -7.47 -5.64
CA MET A 155 -7.48 -6.96 -4.30
C MET A 155 -6.03 -7.29 -3.93
N GLY A 156 -5.53 -8.44 -4.36
CA GLY A 156 -4.17 -8.88 -4.10
C GLY A 156 -3.92 -9.35 -2.67
N SER A 157 -4.25 -8.55 -1.65
CA SER A 157 -4.03 -8.86 -0.24
C SER A 157 -5.09 -8.21 0.64
N THR A 158 -5.47 -8.91 1.72
CA THR A 158 -6.43 -8.45 2.74
C THR A 158 -5.75 -8.21 4.09
N TRP A 159 -4.43 -8.14 4.11
CA TRP A 159 -3.63 -8.01 5.32
C TRP A 159 -3.27 -6.54 5.58
N ALA A 160 -3.38 -6.14 6.85
CA ALA A 160 -2.92 -4.86 7.35
C ALA A 160 -2.25 -5.05 8.72
N ARG A 161 -1.50 -4.07 9.16
CA ARG A 161 -0.98 -3.98 10.52
C ARG A 161 -1.21 -2.58 11.08
N VAL A 162 -1.07 -2.45 12.39
CA VAL A 162 -1.18 -1.16 13.07
C VAL A 162 0.20 -0.55 13.22
N GLN A 163 0.31 0.72 12.93
CA GLN A 163 1.47 1.55 13.27
C GLN A 163 1.06 2.63 14.25
N THR A 164 1.97 3.07 15.11
CA THR A 164 1.75 4.08 16.14
C THR A 164 2.75 5.22 15.98
N TRP A 165 2.27 6.45 15.98
CA TRP A 165 3.15 7.61 15.93
C TRP A 165 3.78 7.86 17.31
N ASN A 166 5.10 7.83 17.39
CA ASN A 166 5.82 8.04 18.66
C ASN A 166 6.20 9.51 18.92
N GLY A 167 5.74 10.43 18.06
CA GLY A 167 6.07 11.86 18.07
C GLY A 167 7.14 12.23 17.01
N LYS A 168 7.83 11.24 16.43
CA LYS A 168 8.94 11.46 15.50
C LYS A 168 8.91 10.53 14.28
N THR A 169 8.62 9.27 14.50
CA THR A 169 8.54 8.23 13.47
C THR A 169 7.36 7.29 13.74
N TRP A 170 7.01 6.49 12.75
CA TRP A 170 6.05 5.43 12.92
C TRP A 170 6.72 4.18 13.52
N ASP A 171 6.23 3.74 14.67
CA ASP A 171 6.53 2.42 15.24
C ASP A 171 5.56 1.42 14.63
N ILE A 172 6.07 0.51 13.81
CA ILE A 172 5.24 -0.43 13.08
C ILE A 172 5.09 -1.71 13.89
N GLY A 173 3.84 -2.08 14.20
CA GLY A 173 3.54 -3.32 14.91
C GLY A 173 4.02 -4.56 14.16
N ALA A 174 4.44 -5.58 14.90
CA ALA A 174 4.90 -6.85 14.33
C ALA A 174 3.76 -7.67 13.72
N ASP A 175 2.57 -7.58 14.32
CA ASP A 175 1.43 -8.42 13.99
C ASP A 175 0.71 -7.94 12.73
N TRP A 176 0.36 -8.90 11.89
CA TRP A 176 -0.50 -8.69 10.74
C TRP A 176 -1.90 -9.21 11.04
N TYR A 177 -2.89 -8.43 10.68
CA TYR A 177 -4.32 -8.73 10.82
C TYR A 177 -4.92 -8.90 9.43
N GLN A 178 -5.69 -9.95 9.26
CA GLN A 178 -6.40 -10.20 8.01
C GLN A 178 -7.87 -9.79 8.16
N ALA A 179 -8.41 -9.16 7.13
CA ALA A 179 -9.84 -8.95 7.05
C ALA A 179 -10.56 -10.30 6.99
N ASP A 180 -11.72 -10.40 7.64
CA ASP A 180 -12.55 -11.61 7.59
C ASP A 180 -13.13 -11.78 6.18
N GLU A 181 -12.52 -12.67 5.41
CA GLU A 181 -12.90 -12.93 4.03
C GLU A 181 -14.29 -13.56 3.90
N GLN A 182 -14.79 -14.26 4.93
CA GLN A 182 -16.12 -14.83 4.92
C GLN A 182 -17.20 -13.75 4.97
N ILE A 183 -16.89 -12.62 5.60
CA ILE A 183 -17.77 -11.43 5.63
C ILE A 183 -17.51 -10.57 4.38
N LEU A 184 -16.25 -10.30 4.07
CA LEU A 184 -15.87 -9.33 3.05
C LEU A 184 -16.24 -9.78 1.63
N LYS A 185 -15.95 -11.03 1.25
CA LYS A 185 -16.17 -11.52 -0.12
C LYS A 185 -17.66 -11.51 -0.53
N PRO A 186 -18.63 -11.94 0.28
CA PRO A 186 -20.04 -11.80 -0.05
C PRO A 186 -20.50 -10.34 -0.24
N MET A 187 -20.01 -9.42 0.58
CA MET A 187 -20.32 -8.00 0.46
C MET A 187 -19.78 -7.39 -0.85
N ILE A 188 -18.54 -7.71 -1.20
CA ILE A 188 -17.93 -7.28 -2.47
C ILE A 188 -18.73 -7.84 -3.65
N LYS A 189 -19.07 -9.13 -3.62
CA LYS A 189 -19.87 -9.78 -4.67
C LYS A 189 -21.22 -9.10 -4.84
N ALA A 190 -21.97 -8.91 -3.76
CA ALA A 190 -23.27 -8.26 -3.80
C ALA A 190 -23.18 -6.82 -4.33
N GLY A 191 -22.19 -6.05 -3.86
CA GLY A 191 -21.94 -4.69 -4.34
C GLY A 191 -21.58 -4.64 -5.83
N SER A 192 -20.73 -5.55 -6.30
CA SER A 192 -20.36 -5.69 -7.71
C SER A 192 -21.58 -6.02 -8.59
N GLU A 193 -22.37 -7.00 -8.19
CA GLU A 193 -23.56 -7.45 -8.94
C GLU A 193 -24.59 -6.32 -9.02
N LYS A 194 -24.84 -5.62 -7.91
CA LYS A 194 -25.72 -4.44 -7.89
C LYS A 194 -25.20 -3.35 -8.84
N TYR A 195 -23.93 -3.00 -8.77
CA TYR A 195 -23.34 -1.97 -9.64
C TYR A 195 -23.44 -2.34 -11.12
N MET A 196 -23.14 -3.59 -11.46
CA MET A 196 -23.26 -4.08 -12.84
C MET A 196 -24.71 -3.98 -13.34
N SER A 197 -25.68 -4.38 -12.51
CA SER A 197 -27.11 -4.27 -12.84
C SER A 197 -27.52 -2.81 -13.05
N ASP A 198 -27.21 -1.93 -12.10
CA ASP A 198 -27.56 -0.49 -12.15
C ASP A 198 -26.95 0.20 -13.39
N LYS A 199 -25.76 -0.20 -13.78
CA LYS A 199 -25.03 0.38 -14.92
C LYS A 199 -25.20 -0.38 -16.24
N LYS A 200 -25.98 -1.47 -16.25
CA LYS A 200 -26.18 -2.35 -17.42
C LYS A 200 -24.86 -2.84 -18.03
N LEU A 201 -23.90 -3.18 -17.16
CA LEU A 201 -22.58 -3.69 -17.56
C LEU A 201 -22.64 -5.19 -17.77
N THR A 202 -21.90 -5.69 -18.76
CA THR A 202 -21.68 -7.11 -18.96
C THR A 202 -20.37 -7.51 -18.30
N ARG A 203 -20.38 -8.64 -17.57
CA ARG A 203 -19.15 -9.20 -17.01
C ARG A 203 -18.26 -9.67 -18.16
N ARG A 204 -16.96 -9.43 -18.05
CA ARG A 204 -15.99 -10.08 -18.95
C ARG A 204 -16.16 -11.59 -18.84
N ASP A 205 -16.09 -12.28 -19.95
CA ASP A 205 -16.07 -13.73 -19.93
C ASP A 205 -14.67 -14.28 -19.61
N ALA A 206 -14.59 -15.58 -19.37
CA ALA A 206 -13.32 -16.21 -19.00
C ALA A 206 -12.27 -16.17 -20.12
N ALA A 207 -12.69 -16.00 -21.39
CA ALA A 207 -11.77 -15.91 -22.52
C ALA A 207 -11.02 -14.58 -22.55
N ASP A 208 -11.62 -13.52 -22.00
CA ASP A 208 -11.01 -12.18 -21.89
C ASP A 208 -10.11 -12.04 -20.64
N CYS A 209 -10.02 -13.08 -19.85
CA CYS A 209 -9.20 -13.19 -18.65
C CYS A 209 -7.94 -14.02 -18.91
#